data_1e30f6937d6c8de02d5c3bb0bf8b4c56
#
_entry.id   1e30f6937d6c8de02d5c3bb0bf8b4c56
#
_cell.length_a   1.000
_cell.length_b   1.000
_cell.length_c   1.000
_cell.angle_alpha   90.00
_cell.angle_beta   90.00
_cell.angle_gamma   90.00
#
_symmetry.space_group_name_H-M   'P 1'
#
loop_
_entity.id
_entity.type
_entity.pdbx_description
1 polymer ?
#
loop_
_entity_poly.entity_id
_entity_poly.type
_entity_poly.pdbx_seq_one_letter_code
_entity_poly.pdbx_strand_id
1 'polypeptide(L)'
;ANVANGIAMSSNGNLALVNGTGEASNYSLNSTVINITKRVLNSSGSKTYDANTNALAAAITLSNLVSGEALNHSGTATIGSGNVGNYTINNLTGISIANGSGGAASNYTLTGGTHNFTVNRRVVSVQGSKTYYGNTTISAGNITSVTGTVGSQTLVISGGSGTVSAANVATYSSSAINEGTLTS
;
A
#
# COMPACT_ATOMS: atom_id res chain seq x y z
N ALA A 1 28.77 -3.65 5.89
CA ALA A 1 29.48 -3.38 4.64
C ALA A 1 28.58 -2.58 3.71
N ASN A 2 29.08 -1.50 3.10
CA ASN A 2 28.34 -0.67 2.16
C ASN A 2 28.45 -1.23 0.75
N VAL A 3 27.52 -0.83 -0.12
CA VAL A 3 27.60 -1.10 -1.56
C VAL A 3 28.87 -0.49 -2.14
N ALA A 4 29.67 -1.31 -2.79
CA ALA A 4 30.88 -0.88 -3.47
C ALA A 4 31.27 -1.88 -4.57
N ASN A 5 32.00 -1.39 -5.57
CA ASN A 5 32.54 -2.18 -6.65
C ASN A 5 34.05 -2.28 -6.48
N GLY A 6 34.62 -3.43 -6.84
CA GLY A 6 36.07 -3.61 -6.86
C GLY A 6 36.72 -3.59 -5.48
N ILE A 7 36.03 -4.01 -4.41
CA ILE A 7 36.62 -4.10 -3.08
C ILE A 7 37.66 -5.22 -3.08
N ALA A 8 38.92 -4.87 -2.78
CA ALA A 8 39.93 -5.88 -2.55
C ALA A 8 39.64 -6.64 -1.26
N MET A 9 39.73 -7.96 -1.31
CA MET A 9 39.65 -8.78 -0.10
C MET A 9 40.92 -8.56 0.74
N SER A 10 40.73 -8.20 2.01
CA SER A 10 41.84 -8.02 2.95
C SER A 10 42.41 -9.36 3.45
N SER A 11 41.59 -10.42 3.36
CA SER A 11 41.95 -11.78 3.75
C SER A 11 41.00 -12.76 3.08
N ASN A 12 41.52 -13.94 2.72
CA ASN A 12 40.69 -15.04 2.23
C ASN A 12 39.90 -15.74 3.36
N GLY A 13 40.20 -15.41 4.63
CA GLY A 13 39.55 -16.06 5.78
C GLY A 13 39.64 -17.58 5.71
N ASN A 14 38.48 -18.25 5.76
CA ASN A 14 38.38 -19.71 5.67
C ASN A 14 38.05 -20.21 4.27
N LEU A 15 38.14 -19.35 3.21
CA LEU A 15 37.93 -19.78 1.84
C LEU A 15 39.07 -20.74 1.44
N ALA A 16 38.69 -21.90 0.96
CA ALA A 16 39.62 -22.91 0.48
C ALA A 16 39.19 -23.41 -0.90
N LEU A 17 40.17 -23.75 -1.73
CA LEU A 17 39.93 -24.47 -2.98
C LEU A 17 39.64 -25.94 -2.66
N VAL A 18 38.66 -26.49 -3.37
CA VAL A 18 38.36 -27.93 -3.36
C VAL A 18 38.42 -28.46 -4.79
N ASN A 19 38.71 -29.76 -4.92
CA ASN A 19 38.78 -30.39 -6.23
C ASN A 19 37.45 -30.34 -6.96
N GLY A 20 37.49 -29.88 -8.24
CA GLY A 20 36.42 -30.03 -9.24
C GLY A 20 36.92 -31.02 -10.31
N THR A 21 37.09 -30.56 -11.54
CA THR A 21 37.77 -31.31 -12.61
C THR A 21 39.31 -31.16 -12.52
N GLY A 22 39.79 -30.17 -11.77
CA GLY A 22 41.20 -29.96 -11.48
C GLY A 22 41.51 -30.24 -10.01
N GLU A 23 42.78 -30.57 -9.70
CA GLU A 23 43.24 -30.77 -8.32
C GLU A 23 43.58 -29.42 -7.67
N ALA A 24 42.93 -29.10 -6.54
CA ALA A 24 43.10 -27.85 -5.80
C ALA A 24 44.54 -27.62 -5.34
N SER A 25 45.31 -28.69 -5.11
CA SER A 25 46.73 -28.66 -4.70
C SER A 25 47.63 -27.99 -5.73
N ASN A 26 47.22 -27.95 -6.99
CA ASN A 26 47.96 -27.31 -8.09
C ASN A 26 47.73 -25.80 -8.19
N TYR A 27 46.87 -25.23 -7.33
CA TYR A 27 46.46 -23.84 -7.39
C TYR A 27 46.58 -23.16 -6.03
N SER A 28 46.82 -21.86 -6.04
CA SER A 28 46.75 -21.02 -4.85
C SER A 28 45.60 -20.02 -4.96
N LEU A 29 44.83 -19.85 -3.90
CA LEU A 29 43.79 -18.84 -3.86
C LEU A 29 44.42 -17.47 -3.63
N ASN A 30 44.32 -16.61 -4.65
CA ASN A 30 44.72 -15.21 -4.53
C ASN A 30 43.50 -14.33 -4.28
N SER A 31 43.68 -13.24 -3.53
CA SER A 31 42.61 -12.28 -3.29
C SER A 31 42.22 -11.59 -4.59
N THR A 32 40.91 -11.50 -4.85
CA THR A 32 40.34 -10.82 -5.96
C THR A 32 39.44 -9.68 -5.49
N VAL A 33 38.82 -8.99 -6.40
CA VAL A 33 37.82 -7.95 -6.11
C VAL A 33 36.43 -8.58 -5.97
N ILE A 34 35.65 -8.10 -5.01
CA ILE A 34 34.27 -8.50 -4.81
C ILE A 34 33.37 -7.24 -4.91
N ASN A 35 32.24 -7.39 -5.57
CA ASN A 35 31.23 -6.35 -5.64
C ASN A 35 30.14 -6.62 -4.62
N ILE A 36 29.86 -5.64 -3.78
CA ILE A 36 28.67 -5.64 -2.92
C ILE A 36 27.60 -4.85 -3.64
N THR A 37 26.54 -5.51 -4.05
CA THR A 37 25.44 -4.90 -4.81
C THR A 37 24.34 -4.38 -3.90
N LYS A 38 23.56 -3.43 -4.41
CA LYS A 38 22.42 -2.87 -3.67
C LYS A 38 21.38 -3.94 -3.34
N ARG A 39 20.85 -3.87 -2.12
CA ARG A 39 19.72 -4.69 -1.70
C ARG A 39 18.42 -4.11 -2.29
N VAL A 40 17.64 -4.98 -2.92
CA VAL A 40 16.36 -4.60 -3.52
C VAL A 40 15.31 -4.47 -2.43
N LEU A 41 14.61 -3.34 -2.39
CA LEU A 41 13.48 -3.08 -1.50
C LEU A 41 12.17 -3.54 -2.15
N ASN A 42 11.25 -3.99 -1.31
CA ASN A 42 9.84 -4.13 -1.65
C ASN A 42 9.05 -3.01 -0.98
N SER A 43 7.83 -2.77 -1.45
CA SER A 43 6.93 -1.83 -0.80
C SER A 43 5.49 -2.30 -0.85
N SER A 44 4.72 -1.87 0.15
CA SER A 44 3.28 -2.04 0.20
C SER A 44 2.63 -0.76 0.74
N GLY A 45 1.38 -0.53 0.38
CA GLY A 45 0.66 0.63 0.89
C GLY A 45 -0.83 0.56 0.59
N SER A 46 -1.57 1.52 1.12
CA SER A 46 -3.00 1.64 0.82
C SER A 46 -3.49 3.07 1.01
N LYS A 47 -4.61 3.35 0.34
CA LYS A 47 -5.38 4.58 0.54
C LYS A 47 -6.87 4.29 0.42
N THR A 48 -7.69 5.21 0.92
CA THR A 48 -9.11 5.25 0.62
C THR A 48 -9.33 5.90 -0.75
N TYR A 49 -10.32 5.44 -1.50
CA TYR A 49 -10.70 6.00 -2.80
C TYR A 49 -10.82 7.53 -2.76
N ASP A 50 -10.11 8.18 -3.65
CA ASP A 50 -9.99 9.64 -3.78
C ASP A 50 -10.01 10.10 -5.26
N ALA A 51 -10.39 9.21 -6.17
CA ALA A 51 -10.49 9.40 -7.61
C ALA A 51 -9.17 9.75 -8.33
N ASN A 52 -8.00 9.58 -7.68
CA ASN A 52 -6.70 9.81 -8.31
C ASN A 52 -5.80 8.57 -8.26
N THR A 53 -4.73 8.59 -9.05
CA THR A 53 -3.77 7.49 -9.17
C THR A 53 -2.52 7.68 -8.30
N ASN A 54 -2.46 8.73 -7.49
CA ASN A 54 -1.30 9.02 -6.65
C ASN A 54 -1.21 8.05 -5.47
N ALA A 55 -0.02 7.51 -5.26
CA ALA A 55 0.37 6.77 -4.06
C ALA A 55 1.44 7.60 -3.33
N LEU A 56 1.01 8.36 -2.32
CA LEU A 56 1.89 9.21 -1.53
C LEU A 56 2.86 8.36 -0.71
N ALA A 57 4.11 8.79 -0.58
CA ALA A 57 5.11 8.11 0.23
C ALA A 57 4.63 7.84 1.67
N ALA A 58 3.88 8.77 2.27
CA ALA A 58 3.31 8.60 3.61
C ALA A 58 2.35 7.40 3.75
N ALA A 59 1.79 6.92 2.64
CA ALA A 59 0.92 5.74 2.59
C ALA A 59 1.67 4.47 2.16
N ILE A 60 2.98 4.54 1.96
CA ILE A 60 3.84 3.44 1.51
C ILE A 60 4.74 3.01 2.67
N THR A 61 4.89 1.71 2.84
CA THR A 61 5.84 1.09 3.77
C THR A 61 6.89 0.34 2.97
N LEU A 62 8.16 0.60 3.25
CA LEU A 62 9.29 -0.13 2.67
C LEU A 62 9.55 -1.42 3.46
N SER A 63 9.94 -2.48 2.76
CA SER A 63 10.29 -3.77 3.34
C SER A 63 11.51 -4.37 2.66
N ASN A 64 11.97 -5.52 3.16
CA ASN A 64 13.22 -6.15 2.76
C ASN A 64 14.46 -5.34 3.15
N LEU A 65 14.37 -4.53 4.21
CA LEU A 65 15.53 -3.88 4.83
C LEU A 65 16.39 -4.91 5.60
N VAL A 66 17.64 -4.58 5.86
CA VAL A 66 18.46 -5.32 6.83
C VAL A 66 17.87 -5.11 8.23
N SER A 67 17.88 -6.16 9.06
CA SER A 67 17.30 -6.09 10.40
C SER A 67 17.94 -4.98 11.23
N GLY A 68 17.10 -4.17 11.86
CA GLY A 68 17.52 -3.00 12.66
C GLY A 68 17.76 -1.73 11.84
N GLU A 69 17.71 -1.78 10.50
CA GLU A 69 17.80 -0.61 9.65
C GLU A 69 16.43 -0.06 9.27
N ALA A 70 16.35 1.25 9.15
CA ALA A 70 15.21 1.96 8.57
C ALA A 70 15.71 2.99 7.54
N LEU A 71 14.85 3.32 6.57
CA LEU A 71 15.08 4.40 5.61
C LEU A 71 13.94 5.40 5.68
N ASN A 72 14.27 6.66 5.45
CA ASN A 72 13.27 7.67 5.15
C ASN A 72 12.92 7.61 3.66
N HIS A 73 11.69 7.96 3.32
CA HIS A 73 11.26 8.09 1.93
C HIS A 73 10.24 9.19 1.78
N SER A 74 10.18 9.80 0.60
CA SER A 74 9.31 10.92 0.29
C SER A 74 8.90 10.91 -1.18
N GLY A 75 7.92 11.76 -1.53
CA GLY A 75 7.45 11.91 -2.89
C GLY A 75 6.12 11.20 -3.17
N THR A 76 5.85 10.93 -4.45
CA THR A 76 4.59 10.36 -4.91
C THR A 76 4.87 9.36 -6.03
N ALA A 77 4.38 8.14 -5.86
CA ALA A 77 4.33 7.11 -6.91
C ALA A 77 2.99 7.14 -7.64
N THR A 78 2.88 6.37 -8.72
CA THR A 78 1.66 6.26 -9.51
C THR A 78 1.22 4.80 -9.62
N ILE A 79 -0.08 4.55 -9.43
CA ILE A 79 -0.73 3.25 -9.64
C ILE A 79 -1.55 3.25 -10.94
N GLY A 80 -1.90 2.07 -11.44
CA GLY A 80 -2.56 1.92 -12.74
C GLY A 80 -3.99 2.47 -12.80
N SER A 81 -4.69 2.58 -11.67
CA SER A 81 -6.04 3.14 -11.60
C SER A 81 -6.32 3.74 -10.22
N GLY A 82 -7.17 4.78 -10.17
CA GLY A 82 -7.69 5.34 -8.93
C GLY A 82 -8.88 4.57 -8.35
N ASN A 83 -9.45 3.58 -9.06
CA ASN A 83 -10.59 2.80 -8.59
C ASN A 83 -10.20 1.83 -7.47
N VAL A 84 -11.19 1.33 -6.73
CA VAL A 84 -11.00 0.30 -5.70
C VAL A 84 -10.39 -0.96 -6.29
N GLY A 85 -9.34 -1.47 -5.65
CA GLY A 85 -8.63 -2.65 -6.14
C GLY A 85 -7.21 -2.76 -5.60
N ASN A 86 -6.53 -3.83 -6.00
CA ASN A 86 -5.11 -4.07 -5.71
C ASN A 86 -4.30 -3.80 -6.97
N TYR A 87 -3.27 -3.01 -6.84
CA TYR A 87 -2.43 -2.55 -7.95
C TYR A 87 -0.96 -2.80 -7.67
N THR A 88 -0.19 -3.00 -8.73
CA THR A 88 1.26 -2.80 -8.68
C THR A 88 1.54 -1.30 -8.85
N ILE A 89 2.49 -0.77 -8.09
CA ILE A 89 2.96 0.60 -8.31
C ILE A 89 3.75 0.61 -9.61
N ASN A 90 3.22 1.23 -10.65
CA ASN A 90 3.79 1.20 -12.00
C ASN A 90 4.99 2.13 -12.16
N ASN A 91 5.04 3.20 -11.36
CA ASN A 91 6.09 4.21 -11.48
C ASN A 91 6.54 4.68 -10.08
N LEU A 92 7.73 4.27 -9.72
CA LEU A 92 8.41 4.65 -8.47
C LEU A 92 9.40 5.80 -8.65
N THR A 93 9.57 6.36 -9.86
CA THR A 93 10.55 7.44 -10.11
C THR A 93 10.26 8.71 -9.29
N GLY A 94 9.02 8.89 -8.85
CA GLY A 94 8.62 9.96 -7.94
C GLY A 94 8.89 9.68 -6.45
N ILE A 95 9.39 8.48 -6.08
CA ILE A 95 9.77 8.14 -4.70
C ILE A 95 11.28 8.26 -4.54
N SER A 96 11.69 9.06 -3.58
CA SER A 96 13.07 9.19 -3.14
C SER A 96 13.27 8.47 -1.82
N ILE A 97 14.36 7.71 -1.69
CA ILE A 97 14.81 7.12 -0.43
C ILE A 97 16.00 7.92 0.13
N ALA A 98 16.02 8.11 1.43
CA ALA A 98 17.07 8.81 2.15
C ALA A 98 17.52 8.00 3.37
N ASN A 99 18.68 8.34 3.93
CA ASN A 99 19.19 7.68 5.12
C ASN A 99 18.18 7.79 6.27
N GLY A 100 18.07 6.70 7.02
CA GLY A 100 17.25 6.62 8.21
C GLY A 100 18.04 6.05 9.39
N SER A 101 17.34 5.56 10.40
CA SER A 101 18.01 4.96 11.57
C SER A 101 18.75 3.69 11.16
N GLY A 102 20.09 3.71 11.30
CA GLY A 102 20.98 2.60 10.97
C GLY A 102 21.12 2.29 9.48
N GLY A 103 20.23 2.79 8.61
CA GLY A 103 20.19 2.49 7.19
C GLY A 103 20.78 3.60 6.33
N ALA A 104 21.65 3.22 5.38
CA ALA A 104 22.19 4.11 4.35
C ALA A 104 21.48 3.85 3.01
N ALA A 105 20.80 4.84 2.47
CA ALA A 105 20.02 4.72 1.23
C ALA A 105 20.87 4.27 0.02
N SER A 106 22.17 4.57 0.04
CA SER A 106 23.13 4.15 -1.00
C SER A 106 23.23 2.64 -1.15
N ASN A 107 22.90 1.87 -0.08
CA ASN A 107 22.96 0.41 -0.06
C ASN A 107 21.69 -0.25 -0.64
N TYR A 108 20.68 0.52 -1.00
CA TYR A 108 19.36 0.04 -1.40
C TYR A 108 18.92 0.53 -2.77
N THR A 109 17.97 -0.17 -3.35
CA THR A 109 17.30 0.23 -4.60
C THR A 109 15.83 -0.20 -4.56
N LEU A 110 14.97 0.61 -5.18
CA LEU A 110 13.57 0.25 -5.45
C LEU A 110 13.43 -0.54 -6.75
N THR A 111 14.43 -0.50 -7.63
CA THR A 111 14.39 -1.19 -8.92
C THR A 111 14.43 -2.71 -8.73
N GLY A 112 13.49 -3.43 -9.35
CA GLY A 112 13.43 -4.90 -9.34
C GLY A 112 12.70 -5.49 -8.14
N GLY A 113 12.12 -4.67 -7.24
CA GLY A 113 11.30 -5.12 -6.11
C GLY A 113 9.84 -5.41 -6.48
N THR A 114 9.10 -5.94 -5.51
CA THR A 114 7.64 -6.05 -5.57
C THR A 114 7.01 -4.86 -4.86
N HIS A 115 6.13 -4.15 -5.55
CA HIS A 115 5.55 -2.91 -5.07
C HIS A 115 4.04 -2.94 -5.23
N ASN A 116 3.31 -3.16 -4.14
CA ASN A 116 1.86 -3.33 -4.14
C ASN A 116 1.17 -2.15 -3.45
N PHE A 117 -0.01 -1.78 -3.94
CA PHE A 117 -0.82 -0.72 -3.36
C PHE A 117 -2.31 -1.06 -3.47
N THR A 118 -3.05 -0.85 -2.39
CA THR A 118 -4.49 -1.12 -2.34
C THR A 118 -5.27 0.18 -2.28
N VAL A 119 -6.27 0.34 -3.14
CA VAL A 119 -7.29 1.38 -3.01
C VAL A 119 -8.52 0.77 -2.35
N ASN A 120 -8.84 1.24 -1.16
CA ASN A 120 -9.98 0.78 -0.36
C ASN A 120 -11.24 1.56 -0.71
N ARG A 121 -12.40 0.96 -0.46
CA ARG A 121 -13.69 1.64 -0.60
C ARG A 121 -13.77 2.86 0.32
N ARG A 122 -14.34 3.94 -0.18
CA ARG A 122 -14.70 5.10 0.60
C ARG A 122 -16.09 4.89 1.21
N VAL A 123 -16.21 5.15 2.49
CA VAL A 123 -17.50 5.12 3.18
C VAL A 123 -18.29 6.38 2.83
N VAL A 124 -19.55 6.20 2.49
CA VAL A 124 -20.52 7.27 2.25
C VAL A 124 -21.63 7.19 3.29
N SER A 125 -22.33 8.29 3.49
CA SER A 125 -23.48 8.37 4.39
C SER A 125 -24.72 8.72 3.61
N VAL A 126 -25.87 8.22 4.06
CA VAL A 126 -27.18 8.50 3.46
C VAL A 126 -27.99 9.40 4.38
N GLN A 127 -28.83 10.24 3.79
CA GLN A 127 -29.86 11.01 4.49
C GLN A 127 -31.19 10.83 3.77
N GLY A 128 -32.27 10.88 4.53
CA GLY A 128 -33.60 10.71 3.97
C GLY A 128 -34.69 10.98 4.98
N SER A 129 -35.92 10.83 4.56
CA SER A 129 -37.09 10.99 5.41
C SER A 129 -38.21 10.06 4.95
N LYS A 130 -39.08 9.70 5.88
CA LYS A 130 -40.32 9.00 5.59
C LYS A 130 -41.48 9.53 6.46
N THR A 131 -42.64 9.47 5.93
CA THR A 131 -43.86 9.73 6.72
C THR A 131 -44.10 8.59 7.69
N TYR A 132 -44.68 8.86 8.85
CA TYR A 132 -45.04 7.84 9.82
C TYR A 132 -46.09 6.87 9.26
N TYR A 133 -45.78 5.58 9.31
CA TYR A 133 -46.66 4.46 8.90
C TYR A 133 -46.68 3.32 9.92
N GLY A 134 -46.25 3.56 11.15
CA GLY A 134 -46.25 2.54 12.21
C GLY A 134 -45.26 1.41 11.99
N ASN A 135 -44.27 1.57 11.12
CA ASN A 135 -43.23 0.57 10.87
C ASN A 135 -41.82 1.18 10.83
N THR A 136 -40.81 0.35 10.97
CA THR A 136 -39.38 0.74 11.00
C THR A 136 -38.71 0.71 9.64
N THR A 137 -39.34 0.18 8.59
CA THR A 137 -38.72 -0.01 7.28
C THR A 137 -38.52 1.33 6.56
N ILE A 138 -37.32 1.54 6.04
CA ILE A 138 -36.99 2.59 5.06
C ILE A 138 -36.65 1.94 3.73
N SER A 139 -37.16 2.49 2.64
CA SER A 139 -36.88 2.04 1.27
C SER A 139 -35.91 3.00 0.58
N ALA A 140 -35.35 2.60 -0.56
CA ALA A 140 -34.52 3.47 -1.39
C ALA A 140 -35.20 4.81 -1.69
N GLY A 141 -36.53 4.83 -1.93
CA GLY A 141 -37.27 6.05 -2.20
C GLY A 141 -37.37 7.02 -1.00
N ASN A 142 -37.04 6.60 0.21
CA ASN A 142 -36.95 7.48 1.38
C ASN A 142 -35.58 8.20 1.48
N ILE A 143 -34.57 7.77 0.71
CA ILE A 143 -33.24 8.36 0.71
C ILE A 143 -33.23 9.55 -0.25
N THR A 144 -32.89 10.72 0.27
CA THR A 144 -32.87 11.98 -0.49
C THR A 144 -31.47 12.42 -0.88
N SER A 145 -30.45 11.96 -0.17
CA SER A 145 -29.05 12.29 -0.51
C SER A 145 -28.07 11.22 -0.05
N VAL A 146 -26.95 11.14 -0.78
CA VAL A 146 -25.75 10.41 -0.40
C VAL A 146 -24.61 11.42 -0.28
N THR A 147 -23.90 11.41 0.83
CA THR A 147 -22.81 12.34 1.14
C THR A 147 -21.50 11.59 1.37
N GLY A 148 -20.37 12.30 1.30
CA GLY A 148 -19.04 11.71 1.49
C GLY A 148 -18.39 11.20 0.20
N THR A 149 -18.98 11.48 -0.96
CA THR A 149 -18.39 11.22 -2.29
C THR A 149 -17.15 12.10 -2.53
N VAL A 150 -16.38 11.79 -3.57
CA VAL A 150 -15.20 12.57 -3.95
C VAL A 150 -15.57 13.67 -4.94
N GLY A 151 -15.18 14.90 -4.64
CA GLY A 151 -15.37 16.03 -5.53
C GLY A 151 -16.86 16.25 -5.90
N SER A 152 -17.16 16.29 -7.19
CA SER A 152 -18.50 16.45 -7.73
C SER A 152 -19.21 15.11 -8.04
N GLN A 153 -18.66 13.98 -7.63
CA GLN A 153 -19.29 12.68 -7.85
C GLN A 153 -20.60 12.56 -7.07
N THR A 154 -21.59 11.95 -7.69
CA THR A 154 -22.90 11.69 -7.07
C THR A 154 -23.19 10.20 -7.07
N LEU A 155 -23.84 9.74 -6.01
CA LEU A 155 -24.38 8.39 -5.88
C LEU A 155 -25.84 8.47 -5.50
N VAL A 156 -26.62 7.50 -5.93
CA VAL A 156 -28.02 7.33 -5.56
C VAL A 156 -28.24 5.92 -5.03
N ILE A 157 -29.14 5.76 -4.08
CA ILE A 157 -29.62 4.46 -3.67
C ILE A 157 -30.71 4.04 -4.63
N SER A 158 -30.49 2.98 -5.40
CA SER A 158 -31.38 2.53 -6.48
C SER A 158 -32.41 1.49 -6.04
N GLY A 159 -32.19 0.82 -4.92
CA GLY A 159 -33.07 -0.27 -4.48
C GLY A 159 -32.80 -0.73 -3.05
N GLY A 160 -33.56 -1.73 -2.61
CA GLY A 160 -33.43 -2.34 -1.31
C GLY A 160 -34.19 -1.62 -0.18
N SER A 161 -33.96 -2.06 1.03
CA SER A 161 -34.55 -1.50 2.24
C SER A 161 -33.61 -1.60 3.43
N GLY A 162 -33.76 -0.70 4.36
CA GLY A 162 -33.15 -0.70 5.68
C GLY A 162 -34.18 -0.54 6.76
N THR A 163 -33.75 -0.40 8.02
CA THR A 163 -34.65 -0.16 9.16
C THR A 163 -34.08 0.88 10.11
N VAL A 164 -34.97 1.63 10.73
CA VAL A 164 -34.65 2.45 11.90
C VAL A 164 -34.95 1.68 13.19
N SER A 165 -34.37 2.08 14.31
CA SER A 165 -34.48 1.37 15.58
C SER A 165 -35.90 1.41 16.21
N ALA A 166 -36.72 2.36 15.82
CA ALA A 166 -38.11 2.46 16.25
C ALA A 166 -38.99 3.13 15.18
N ALA A 167 -40.30 2.89 15.23
CA ALA A 167 -41.25 3.47 14.28
C ALA A 167 -41.72 4.89 14.63
N ASN A 168 -41.40 5.39 15.82
CA ASN A 168 -41.87 6.69 16.29
C ASN A 168 -41.30 7.87 15.50
N VAL A 169 -42.00 9.00 15.52
CA VAL A 169 -41.50 10.24 14.95
C VAL A 169 -40.25 10.70 15.70
N ALA A 170 -39.10 10.68 15.07
CA ALA A 170 -37.81 11.09 15.60
C ALA A 170 -36.77 11.29 14.49
N THR A 171 -35.62 11.85 14.86
CA THR A 171 -34.41 11.81 14.01
C THR A 171 -33.55 10.63 14.47
N TYR A 172 -33.23 9.73 13.55
CA TYR A 172 -32.41 8.57 13.79
C TYR A 172 -30.99 8.81 13.26
N SER A 173 -29.97 8.60 14.10
CA SER A 173 -28.55 8.69 13.73
C SER A 173 -28.06 7.38 13.11
N SER A 174 -26.87 7.38 12.54
CA SER A 174 -26.27 6.21 11.88
C SER A 174 -26.22 4.94 12.76
N SER A 175 -26.07 5.08 14.07
CA SER A 175 -26.07 3.94 15.00
C SER A 175 -27.47 3.31 15.22
N ALA A 176 -28.52 4.04 14.85
CA ALA A 176 -29.90 3.60 14.96
C ALA A 176 -30.51 3.14 13.62
N ILE A 177 -29.70 3.12 12.56
CA ILE A 177 -30.09 2.74 11.20
C ILE A 177 -29.37 1.45 10.83
N ASN A 178 -30.15 0.44 10.45
CA ASN A 178 -29.63 -0.77 9.80
C ASN A 178 -29.89 -0.65 8.30
N GLU A 179 -28.83 -0.58 7.50
CA GLU A 179 -28.89 -0.35 6.05
C GLU A 179 -29.45 -1.56 5.29
N GLY A 180 -29.47 -2.75 5.91
CA GLY A 180 -30.12 -3.95 5.38
C GLY A 180 -29.66 -4.31 3.96
N THR A 181 -30.59 -4.29 3.01
CA THR A 181 -30.38 -4.62 1.59
C THR A 181 -30.32 -3.40 0.68
N LEU A 182 -30.11 -2.18 1.20
CA LEU A 182 -29.97 -0.99 0.36
C LEU A 182 -28.80 -1.19 -0.64
N THR A 183 -29.06 -0.89 -1.92
CA THR A 183 -28.08 -1.05 -3.02
C THR A 183 -27.89 0.26 -3.77
N SER A 184 -26.68 0.53 -4.19
CA SER A 184 -26.30 1.65 -5.05
C SER A 184 -26.25 1.27 -6.51
#